data_b4f267a943cd5b348ddbf64a9e6ff883
#
_entry.id   b4f267a943cd5b348ddbf64a9e6ff883
#
_cell.length_a   1.000
_cell.length_b   1.000
_cell.length_c   1.000
_cell.angle_alpha   90.00
_cell.angle_beta   90.00
_cell.angle_gamma   90.00
#
_symmetry.space_group_name_H-M   'P 1'
#
loop_
_entity.id
_entity.type
_entity.pdbx_description
1 polymer ?
#
loop_
_entity_poly.entity_id
_entity_poly.type
_entity_poly.pdbx_seq_one_letter_code
_entity_poly.pdbx_strand_id
1 'polypeptide(L)'
;MHDLSLKNILKIKPIALSNIFFRLVALKHVNDILNPQGNYTCGGRYNPPREFTVLYLGESEIVCKAESNARTNPNLLTSQVLGKIEISLEKVLDLTDDTNLEKLGLKKKDLIYKKSENGWDLTQEISRLAYQTEVEAILVPSATGKGNSLVVFDKYIKKENLKLISKKKI
;
A
#
# COMPACT_ATOMS: atom_id res chain seq x y z
N MET A 1 -15.52 -14.00 12.37
CA MET A 1 -15.99 -12.60 12.50
C MET A 1 -14.78 -11.72 12.75
N HIS A 2 -14.67 -10.64 12.01
CA HIS A 2 -13.58 -9.67 12.18
C HIS A 2 -13.96 -8.67 13.28
N ASP A 3 -12.97 -8.28 14.06
CA ASP A 3 -13.14 -7.36 15.18
C ASP A 3 -12.63 -5.96 14.81
N LEU A 4 -13.08 -5.48 13.65
CA LEU A 4 -12.70 -4.20 13.08
C LEU A 4 -13.42 -3.05 13.76
N SER A 5 -12.66 -2.25 14.47
CA SER A 5 -13.14 -1.02 15.08
C SER A 5 -11.99 -0.04 15.29
N LEU A 6 -12.29 1.23 15.40
CA LEU A 6 -11.28 2.24 15.73
C LEU A 6 -10.60 1.91 17.08
N LYS A 7 -11.37 1.42 18.05
CA LYS A 7 -10.85 0.97 19.34
C LYS A 7 -9.77 -0.09 19.19
N ASN A 8 -9.97 -1.08 18.32
CA ASN A 8 -9.02 -2.17 18.12
C ASN A 8 -7.82 -1.76 17.29
N ILE A 9 -8.00 -0.90 16.28
CA ILE A 9 -6.88 -0.30 15.52
C ILE A 9 -5.96 0.49 16.49
N LEU A 10 -6.54 1.24 17.41
CA LEU A 10 -5.77 2.02 18.39
C LEU A 10 -4.96 1.17 19.38
N LYS A 11 -5.25 -0.12 19.51
CA LYS A 11 -4.43 -1.06 20.29
C LYS A 11 -3.12 -1.44 19.61
N ILE A 12 -3.01 -1.19 18.32
CA ILE A 12 -1.79 -1.45 17.54
C ILE A 12 -0.87 -0.24 17.72
N LYS A 13 0.30 -0.47 18.31
CA LYS A 13 1.30 0.58 18.46
C LYS A 13 2.00 0.82 17.13
N PRO A 14 1.95 2.04 16.54
CA PRO A 14 2.70 2.34 15.35
C PRO A 14 4.21 2.20 15.56
N ILE A 15 4.91 1.84 14.50
CA ILE A 15 6.38 1.73 14.48
C ILE A 15 6.97 2.76 13.55
N ALA A 16 8.23 3.14 13.79
CA ALA A 16 9.02 3.89 12.82
C ALA A 16 9.55 2.92 11.75
N LEU A 17 9.59 3.38 10.51
CA LEU A 17 10.07 2.60 9.38
C LEU A 17 10.93 3.47 8.47
N SER A 18 12.20 3.10 8.33
CA SER A 18 13.15 3.71 7.41
C SER A 18 13.75 2.62 6.54
N ASN A 19 13.48 2.63 5.25
CA ASN A 19 13.92 1.58 4.33
C ASN A 19 13.79 2.05 2.88
N ILE A 20 14.21 1.19 1.97
CA ILE A 20 14.04 1.36 0.54
C ILE A 20 12.78 0.60 0.11
N PHE A 21 11.92 1.28 -0.63
CA PHE A 21 10.76 0.71 -1.30
C PHE A 21 10.80 1.03 -2.79
N PHE A 22 9.91 0.43 -3.54
CA PHE A 22 9.90 0.53 -5.00
C PHE A 22 8.49 0.83 -5.51
N ARG A 23 8.42 1.49 -6.64
CA ARG A 23 7.16 1.66 -7.37
C ARG A 23 7.39 1.48 -8.86
N LEU A 24 6.54 0.66 -9.47
CA LEU A 24 6.55 0.42 -10.91
C LEU A 24 5.41 1.21 -11.56
N VAL A 25 5.76 2.03 -12.54
CA VAL A 25 4.80 2.85 -13.30
C VAL A 25 5.00 2.67 -14.80
N ALA A 26 3.96 2.94 -15.59
CA ALA A 26 4.12 3.02 -17.03
C ALA A 26 5.08 4.18 -17.40
N LEU A 27 5.83 4.05 -18.49
CA LEU A 27 6.81 5.04 -18.92
C LEU A 27 6.21 6.44 -19.06
N LYS A 28 4.96 6.56 -19.51
CA LYS A 28 4.25 7.83 -19.61
C LYS A 28 4.08 8.56 -18.26
N HIS A 29 4.20 7.85 -17.15
CA HIS A 29 4.09 8.38 -15.79
C HIS A 29 5.44 8.49 -15.07
N VAL A 30 6.55 8.45 -15.81
CA VAL A 30 7.91 8.48 -15.25
C VAL A 30 8.19 9.71 -14.39
N ASN A 31 7.53 10.83 -14.65
CA ASN A 31 7.68 12.07 -13.89
C ASN A 31 6.74 12.15 -12.68
N ASP A 32 5.82 11.19 -12.54
CA ASP A 32 4.78 11.18 -11.53
C ASP A 32 4.89 9.96 -10.59
N ILE A 33 6.10 9.40 -10.43
CA ILE A 33 6.30 8.19 -9.62
C ILE A 33 5.79 8.35 -8.19
N LEU A 34 5.95 9.55 -7.60
CA LEU A 34 5.49 9.84 -6.25
C LEU A 34 4.10 10.48 -6.18
N ASN A 35 3.38 10.56 -7.31
CA ASN A 35 2.05 11.16 -7.35
C ASN A 35 0.97 10.11 -7.08
N PRO A 36 0.17 10.25 -6.00
CA PRO A 36 -0.88 9.30 -5.64
C PRO A 36 -2.21 9.53 -6.37
N GLN A 37 -2.37 10.62 -7.11
CA GLN A 37 -3.67 11.07 -7.61
C GLN A 37 -4.38 10.08 -8.55
N GLY A 38 -3.64 9.21 -9.22
CA GLY A 38 -4.20 8.26 -10.19
C GLY A 38 -5.20 7.26 -9.60
N ASN A 39 -5.22 7.05 -8.29
CA ASN A 39 -6.13 6.09 -7.65
C ASN A 39 -7.31 6.72 -6.91
N TYR A 40 -7.44 8.05 -6.92
CA TYR A 40 -8.52 8.73 -6.19
C TYR A 40 -9.92 8.37 -6.73
N THR A 41 -10.11 8.41 -8.03
CA THR A 41 -11.42 8.19 -8.65
C THR A 41 -11.86 6.72 -8.62
N CYS A 42 -10.96 5.82 -8.99
CA CYS A 42 -11.28 4.39 -9.11
C CYS A 42 -11.09 3.62 -7.81
N GLY A 43 -10.30 4.14 -6.90
CA GLY A 43 -9.92 3.43 -5.69
C GLY A 43 -8.97 2.26 -5.94
N GLY A 44 -8.69 1.52 -4.89
CA GLY A 44 -7.85 0.34 -4.91
C GLY A 44 -8.10 -0.53 -3.70
N ARG A 45 -7.26 -1.54 -3.51
CA ARG A 45 -7.40 -2.50 -2.39
C ARG A 45 -7.49 -1.82 -1.03
N TYR A 46 -6.70 -0.76 -0.81
CA TYR A 46 -6.61 -0.05 0.46
C TYR A 46 -7.04 1.41 0.39
N ASN A 47 -7.63 1.85 -0.70
CA ASN A 47 -8.20 3.20 -0.76
C ASN A 47 -9.59 3.17 -1.39
N PRO A 48 -10.62 3.49 -0.61
CA PRO A 48 -11.97 3.62 -1.14
C PRO A 48 -12.04 4.75 -2.16
N PRO A 49 -12.85 4.58 -3.24
CA PRO A 49 -12.94 5.61 -4.27
C PRO A 49 -13.43 6.94 -3.71
N ARG A 50 -12.77 8.02 -4.09
CA ARG A 50 -13.15 9.41 -3.80
C ARG A 50 -13.16 9.79 -2.31
N GLU A 51 -12.49 9.02 -1.46
CA GLU A 51 -12.36 9.34 -0.04
C GLU A 51 -10.98 9.93 0.28
N PHE A 52 -9.92 9.21 -0.05
CA PHE A 52 -8.54 9.68 0.11
C PHE A 52 -7.61 8.98 -0.88
N THR A 53 -6.42 9.54 -1.05
CA THR A 53 -5.40 8.97 -1.91
C THR A 53 -4.33 8.27 -1.10
N VAL A 54 -3.79 7.20 -1.67
CA VAL A 54 -2.64 6.48 -1.12
C VAL A 54 -1.58 6.27 -2.20
N LEU A 55 -0.35 6.14 -1.77
CA LEU A 55 0.75 5.71 -2.63
C LEU A 55 1.08 4.25 -2.29
N TYR A 56 0.97 3.37 -3.28
CA TYR A 56 1.33 1.96 -3.13
C TYR A 56 2.79 1.74 -3.46
N LEU A 57 3.55 1.20 -2.52
CA LEU A 57 4.97 0.87 -2.72
C LEU A 57 5.19 -0.62 -2.42
N GLY A 58 6.08 -1.26 -3.18
CA GLY A 58 6.51 -2.64 -2.93
C GLY A 58 7.84 -2.68 -2.20
N GLU A 59 8.05 -3.65 -1.32
CA GLU A 59 9.31 -3.80 -0.60
C GLU A 59 10.47 -4.24 -1.49
N SER A 60 10.18 -4.72 -2.70
CA SER A 60 11.17 -5.16 -3.68
C SER A 60 10.67 -5.00 -5.11
N GLU A 61 11.59 -5.06 -6.07
CA GLU A 61 11.27 -5.12 -7.49
C GLU A 61 10.36 -6.33 -7.81
N ILE A 62 10.60 -7.47 -7.16
CA ILE A 62 9.81 -8.69 -7.34
C ILE A 62 8.35 -8.45 -6.96
N VAL A 63 8.09 -7.80 -5.83
CA VAL A 63 6.73 -7.47 -5.38
C VAL A 63 6.04 -6.56 -6.41
N CYS A 64 6.72 -5.51 -6.85
CA CYS A 64 6.16 -4.58 -7.84
C CYS A 64 5.80 -5.26 -9.15
N LYS A 65 6.68 -6.11 -9.67
CA LYS A 65 6.45 -6.87 -10.91
C LYS A 65 5.30 -7.87 -10.75
N ALA A 66 5.27 -8.60 -9.64
CA ALA A 66 4.20 -9.56 -9.37
C ALA A 66 2.83 -8.88 -9.28
N GLU A 67 2.71 -7.74 -8.61
CA GLU A 67 1.47 -6.97 -8.52
C GLU A 67 1.06 -6.38 -9.88
N SER A 68 2.01 -5.87 -10.65
CA SER A 68 1.76 -5.36 -11.99
C SER A 68 1.24 -6.47 -12.91
N ASN A 69 1.86 -7.64 -12.91
CA ASN A 69 1.45 -8.79 -13.71
C ASN A 69 0.05 -9.28 -13.33
N ALA A 70 -0.30 -9.24 -12.06
CA ALA A 70 -1.64 -9.65 -11.60
C ALA A 70 -2.76 -8.70 -12.07
N ARG A 71 -2.43 -7.44 -12.36
CA ARG A 71 -3.41 -6.40 -12.75
C ARG A 71 -3.46 -6.13 -14.25
N THR A 72 -2.41 -6.48 -15.00
CA THR A 72 -2.24 -6.09 -16.39
C THR A 72 -2.39 -7.30 -17.31
N ASN A 73 -3.12 -7.11 -18.42
CA ASN A 73 -3.14 -8.10 -19.49
C ASN A 73 -1.73 -8.19 -20.10
N PRO A 74 -1.09 -9.38 -20.13
CA PRO A 74 0.25 -9.57 -20.71
C PRO A 74 0.39 -9.07 -22.15
N ASN A 75 -0.70 -9.08 -22.90
CA ASN A 75 -0.72 -8.60 -24.28
C ASN A 75 -0.71 -7.07 -24.43
N LEU A 76 -0.86 -6.35 -23.31
CA LEU A 76 -0.87 -4.89 -23.25
C LEU A 76 0.36 -4.33 -22.55
N LEU A 77 1.44 -5.12 -22.44
CA LEU A 77 2.67 -4.70 -21.78
C LEU A 77 3.28 -3.49 -22.49
N THR A 78 3.19 -2.34 -21.85
CA THR A 78 3.89 -1.13 -22.22
C THR A 78 5.22 -1.06 -21.48
N SER A 79 6.16 -0.26 -21.97
CA SER A 79 7.40 0.04 -21.25
C SER A 79 7.10 0.58 -19.85
N GLN A 80 7.82 0.10 -18.86
CA GLN A 80 7.65 0.46 -17.46
C GLN A 80 8.95 1.04 -16.90
N VAL A 81 8.79 1.82 -15.82
CA VAL A 81 9.90 2.40 -15.07
C VAL A 81 9.74 2.01 -13.61
N LEU A 82 10.81 1.49 -13.04
CA LEU A 82 10.91 1.18 -11.62
C LEU A 82 11.57 2.35 -10.88
N GLY A 83 10.84 2.98 -9.98
CA GLY A 83 11.37 3.97 -9.05
C GLY A 83 11.87 3.29 -7.79
N LYS A 84 13.08 3.67 -7.35
CA LYS A 84 13.65 3.29 -6.06
C LYS A 84 13.48 4.46 -5.10
N ILE A 85 12.83 4.22 -3.98
CA ILE A 85 12.37 5.28 -3.07
C ILE A 85 12.89 5.00 -1.67
N GLU A 86 13.61 5.95 -1.11
CA GLU A 86 13.98 5.95 0.30
C GLU A 86 12.82 6.54 1.09
N ILE A 87 12.35 5.79 2.08
CA ILE A 87 11.29 6.24 2.99
C ILE A 87 11.83 6.43 4.40
N SER A 88 11.28 7.41 5.10
CA SER A 88 11.53 7.64 6.52
C SER A 88 10.23 8.09 7.18
N LEU A 89 9.55 7.16 7.84
CA LEU A 89 8.26 7.37 8.46
C LEU A 89 8.33 7.07 9.95
N GLU A 90 7.57 7.81 10.76
CA GLU A 90 7.56 7.67 12.22
C GLU A 90 6.39 6.83 12.72
N LYS A 91 5.27 6.82 11.98
CA LYS A 91 4.02 6.17 12.40
C LYS A 91 3.48 5.24 11.32
N VAL A 92 3.88 3.99 11.36
CA VAL A 92 3.43 2.94 10.44
C VAL A 92 2.72 1.85 11.24
N LEU A 93 1.51 1.48 10.83
CA LEU A 93 0.84 0.29 11.35
C LEU A 93 1.37 -0.94 10.63
N ASP A 94 2.00 -1.84 11.37
CA ASP A 94 2.51 -3.09 10.82
C ASP A 94 1.45 -4.19 10.88
N LEU A 95 0.79 -4.42 9.76
CA LEU A 95 -0.19 -5.50 9.59
C LEU A 95 0.42 -6.76 8.93
N THR A 96 1.74 -6.86 8.92
CA THR A 96 2.46 -8.10 8.63
C THR A 96 2.77 -8.89 9.91
N ASP A 97 2.61 -8.27 11.06
CA ASP A 97 2.77 -8.87 12.37
C ASP A 97 1.47 -9.59 12.80
N ASP A 98 1.57 -10.90 13.05
CA ASP A 98 0.41 -11.71 13.43
C ASP A 98 -0.23 -11.24 14.73
N THR A 99 0.56 -10.76 15.70
CA THR A 99 0.04 -10.22 16.96
C THR A 99 -0.84 -8.99 16.74
N ASN A 100 -0.45 -8.12 15.82
CA ASN A 100 -1.25 -6.95 15.44
C ASN A 100 -2.54 -7.36 14.72
N LEU A 101 -2.46 -8.33 13.83
CA LEU A 101 -3.65 -8.84 13.14
C LEU A 101 -4.64 -9.50 14.08
N GLU A 102 -4.16 -10.24 15.09
CA GLU A 102 -5.03 -10.85 16.12
C GLU A 102 -5.87 -9.82 16.86
N LYS A 103 -5.35 -8.62 17.11
CA LYS A 103 -6.11 -7.52 17.72
C LYS A 103 -7.33 -7.10 16.89
N LEU A 104 -7.31 -7.38 15.61
CA LEU A 104 -8.39 -7.09 14.66
C LEU A 104 -9.22 -8.34 14.31
N GLY A 105 -8.94 -9.47 14.93
CA GLY A 105 -9.56 -10.74 14.60
C GLY A 105 -9.20 -11.23 13.19
N LEU A 106 -8.02 -10.90 12.71
CA LEU A 106 -7.57 -11.17 11.35
C LEU A 106 -6.35 -12.09 11.31
N LYS A 107 -6.17 -12.71 10.14
CA LYS A 107 -4.96 -13.44 9.75
C LYS A 107 -4.44 -12.88 8.43
N LYS A 108 -3.17 -13.11 8.10
CA LYS A 108 -2.58 -12.65 6.83
C LYS A 108 -3.40 -13.05 5.60
N LYS A 109 -3.94 -14.28 5.59
CA LYS A 109 -4.79 -14.76 4.49
C LYS A 109 -6.02 -13.88 4.23
N ASP A 110 -6.52 -13.20 5.25
CA ASP A 110 -7.68 -12.32 5.12
C ASP A 110 -7.36 -11.04 4.34
N LEU A 111 -6.07 -10.66 4.25
CA LEU A 111 -5.63 -9.47 3.52
C LEU A 111 -5.23 -9.75 2.07
N ILE A 112 -5.09 -11.02 1.66
CA ILE A 112 -4.58 -11.40 0.33
C ILE A 112 -5.66 -12.03 -0.57
N TYR A 113 -6.92 -11.82 -0.23
CA TYR A 113 -8.05 -12.33 -1.01
C TYR A 113 -8.19 -11.64 -2.38
N LYS A 114 -8.86 -12.31 -3.31
CA LYS A 114 -9.20 -11.72 -4.61
C LYS A 114 -10.35 -10.73 -4.46
N LYS A 115 -10.41 -9.76 -5.36
CA LYS A 115 -11.54 -8.83 -5.43
C LYS A 115 -12.84 -9.61 -5.61
N SER A 116 -13.79 -9.39 -4.69
CA SER A 116 -15.15 -9.96 -4.76
C SER A 116 -16.09 -9.02 -5.55
N GLU A 117 -17.36 -9.44 -5.72
CA GLU A 117 -18.40 -8.56 -6.27
C GLU A 117 -18.56 -7.26 -5.47
N ASN A 118 -18.32 -7.32 -4.15
CA ASN A 118 -18.37 -6.18 -3.25
C ASN A 118 -17.05 -5.38 -3.23
N GLY A 119 -16.11 -5.69 -4.11
CA GLY A 119 -14.82 -5.01 -4.18
C GLY A 119 -13.84 -5.47 -3.11
N TRP A 120 -13.19 -4.52 -2.43
CA TRP A 120 -12.22 -4.75 -1.36
C TRP A 120 -12.73 -4.22 -0.01
N ASP A 121 -13.94 -4.60 0.38
CA ASP A 121 -14.60 -4.04 1.56
C ASP A 121 -13.74 -4.14 2.83
N LEU A 122 -13.17 -5.31 3.11
CA LEU A 122 -12.37 -5.53 4.31
C LEU A 122 -11.12 -4.65 4.34
N THR A 123 -10.31 -4.68 3.28
CA THR A 123 -9.04 -3.93 3.25
C THR A 123 -9.26 -2.42 3.17
N GLN A 124 -10.32 -1.99 2.51
CA GLN A 124 -10.71 -0.58 2.49
C GLN A 124 -11.21 -0.11 3.86
N GLU A 125 -11.95 -0.94 4.59
CA GLU A 125 -12.39 -0.61 5.95
C GLU A 125 -11.21 -0.52 6.93
N ILE A 126 -10.25 -1.45 6.86
CA ILE A 126 -9.00 -1.37 7.62
C ILE A 126 -8.31 -0.03 7.35
N SER A 127 -8.21 0.33 6.09
CA SER A 127 -7.55 1.57 5.66
C SER A 127 -8.28 2.83 6.15
N ARG A 128 -9.62 2.84 6.12
CA ARG A 128 -10.41 3.95 6.67
C ARG A 128 -10.14 4.14 8.15
N LEU A 129 -10.13 3.05 8.91
CA LEU A 129 -9.86 3.10 10.35
C LEU A 129 -8.43 3.56 10.64
N ALA A 130 -7.45 3.05 9.91
CA ALA A 130 -6.06 3.48 10.03
C ALA A 130 -5.91 4.97 9.68
N TYR A 131 -6.54 5.42 8.61
CA TYR A 131 -6.54 6.83 8.19
C TYR A 131 -7.06 7.76 9.29
N GLN A 132 -8.10 7.35 10.03
CA GLN A 132 -8.64 8.12 11.15
C GLN A 132 -7.66 8.27 12.31
N THR A 133 -6.69 7.38 12.46
CA THR A 133 -5.67 7.46 13.52
C THR A 133 -4.49 8.36 13.15
N GLU A 134 -4.49 8.94 11.97
CA GLU A 134 -3.44 9.83 11.46
C GLU A 134 -2.06 9.17 11.34
N VAL A 135 -2.02 7.84 11.16
CA VAL A 135 -0.76 7.16 10.82
C VAL A 135 -0.34 7.52 9.39
N GLU A 136 0.96 7.49 9.14
CA GLU A 136 1.51 7.85 7.84
C GLU A 136 1.35 6.75 6.80
N ALA A 137 1.34 5.48 7.25
CA ALA A 137 1.23 4.34 6.35
C ALA A 137 0.77 3.07 7.08
N ILE A 138 0.36 2.09 6.30
CA ILE A 138 0.18 0.70 6.75
C ILE A 138 1.10 -0.22 5.96
N LEU A 139 1.79 -1.12 6.66
CA LEU A 139 2.58 -2.18 6.05
C LEU A 139 1.74 -3.45 6.01
N VAL A 140 1.58 -4.03 4.83
CA VAL A 140 0.65 -5.15 4.60
C VAL A 140 1.31 -6.24 3.77
N PRO A 141 0.89 -7.51 3.90
CA PRO A 141 1.34 -8.54 2.97
C PRO A 141 0.84 -8.24 1.56
N SER A 142 1.69 -8.41 0.57
CA SER A 142 1.29 -8.30 -0.84
C SER A 142 0.29 -9.41 -1.18
N ALA A 143 -0.74 -9.04 -1.93
CA ALA A 143 -1.75 -9.99 -2.39
C ALA A 143 -1.19 -11.11 -3.27
N THR A 144 -0.01 -10.94 -3.83
CA THR A 144 0.69 -11.95 -4.65
C THR A 144 1.44 -12.98 -3.85
N GLY A 145 1.60 -12.77 -2.54
CA GLY A 145 2.39 -13.63 -1.66
C GLY A 145 3.91 -13.52 -1.86
N LYS A 146 4.40 -12.52 -2.61
CA LYS A 146 5.83 -12.35 -2.94
C LYS A 146 6.57 -11.40 -2.01
N GLY A 147 5.96 -10.97 -0.91
CA GLY A 147 6.54 -10.06 0.06
C GLY A 147 5.50 -9.07 0.57
N ASN A 148 5.92 -7.88 0.96
CA ASN A 148 5.07 -6.87 1.58
C ASN A 148 4.92 -5.61 0.71
N SER A 149 3.84 -4.91 0.95
CA SER A 149 3.54 -3.61 0.34
C SER A 149 3.35 -2.56 1.41
N LEU A 150 3.73 -1.34 1.10
CA LEU A 150 3.49 -0.17 1.96
C LEU A 150 2.42 0.71 1.32
N VAL A 151 1.38 0.99 2.07
CA VAL A 151 0.29 1.87 1.66
C VAL A 151 0.47 3.19 2.40
N VAL A 152 0.92 4.22 1.70
CA VAL A 152 1.26 5.52 2.28
C VAL A 152 0.06 6.47 2.14
N PHE A 153 -0.39 7.03 3.26
CA PHE A 153 -1.45 8.04 3.27
C PHE A 153 -0.86 9.41 2.93
N ASP A 154 -1.13 9.88 1.72
CA ASP A 154 -0.57 11.12 1.19
C ASP A 154 -0.78 12.33 2.11
N LYS A 155 -1.94 12.41 2.76
CA LYS A 155 -2.29 13.52 3.66
C LYS A 155 -1.33 13.68 4.84
N TYR A 156 -0.79 12.59 5.37
CA TYR A 156 -0.06 12.59 6.65
C TYR A 156 1.45 12.57 6.51
N ILE A 157 1.97 12.54 5.28
CA ILE A 157 3.41 12.55 5.02
C ILE A 157 3.88 13.93 4.56
N LYS A 158 5.15 14.20 4.80
CA LYS A 158 5.86 15.36 4.25
C LYS A 158 6.68 14.92 3.03
N LYS A 159 7.00 15.86 2.13
CA LYS A 159 7.82 15.57 0.94
C LYS A 159 9.16 14.94 1.28
N GLU A 160 9.80 15.38 2.36
CA GLU A 160 11.09 14.85 2.81
C GLU A 160 11.02 13.40 3.33
N ASN A 161 9.83 12.88 3.63
CA ASN A 161 9.65 11.49 4.07
C ASN A 161 9.81 10.47 2.93
N LEU A 162 9.65 10.89 1.68
CA LEU A 162 9.78 10.07 0.50
C LEU A 162 10.78 10.70 -0.46
N LYS A 163 11.88 10.01 -0.73
CA LYS A 163 12.92 10.48 -1.63
C LYS A 163 13.13 9.50 -2.78
N LEU A 164 12.85 9.94 -3.99
CA LEU A 164 13.16 9.17 -5.19
C LEU A 164 14.68 9.15 -5.40
N ILE A 165 15.29 7.97 -5.30
CA ILE A 165 16.75 7.80 -5.40
C ILE A 165 17.15 7.58 -6.86
N SER A 166 16.43 6.73 -7.57
CA SER A 166 16.75 6.37 -8.94
C SER A 166 15.53 5.87 -9.70
N LYS A 167 15.64 5.88 -11.01
CA LYS A 167 14.66 5.34 -11.95
C LYS A 167 15.36 4.35 -12.86
N LYS A 168 14.73 3.22 -13.13
CA LYS A 168 15.24 2.19 -14.00
C LYS A 168 14.16 1.78 -15.00
N LYS A 169 14.45 1.92 -16.28
CA LYS A 169 13.57 1.39 -17.33
C LYS A 169 13.63 -0.14 -17.33
N ILE A 170 12.48 -0.75 -17.38
CA ILE A 170 12.31 -2.21 -17.39
C ILE A 170 11.89 -2.66 -18.80
#